data_b40633066a94c51a7774a350200c8c98
#
_entry.id   b40633066a94c51a7774a350200c8c98
#
_cell.length_a   1.000
_cell.length_b   1.000
_cell.length_c   1.000
_cell.angle_alpha   90.00
_cell.angle_beta   90.00
_cell.angle_gamma   90.00
#
_symmetry.space_group_name_H-M   'P 1'
#
loop_
_entity.id
_entity.type
_entity.pdbx_description
1 polymer ?
#
loop_
_entity_poly.entity_id
_entity_poly.type
_entity_poly.pdbx_seq_one_letter_code
_entity_poly.pdbx_strand_id
1 'polypeptide(L)'
;MQRAIQRNIEGSHSRSMIPRIVVVGGGFAGLEVAKALGGAEIGVTIIDRHNHHLFQPLLYQVATAALSAPDIAEPIRKILGRYPSVQVLFGNVAKIDTEARILVLADGTTVPYDLLVLATGSQPFYFSQES
;
A
#
# COMPACT_ATOMS: atom_id res chain seq x y z
N MET A 1 4.57 -9.59 -41.84
CA MET A 1 4.79 -10.07 -40.48
C MET A 1 5.44 -9.03 -39.58
N GLN A 2 6.50 -8.36 -40.00
CA GLN A 2 7.15 -7.29 -39.20
C GLN A 2 6.25 -6.08 -38.87
N ARG A 3 5.35 -5.66 -39.76
CA ARG A 3 4.42 -4.55 -39.52
C ARG A 3 3.35 -4.84 -38.46
N ALA A 4 3.00 -6.10 -38.23
CA ALA A 4 2.04 -6.50 -37.20
C ALA A 4 2.70 -6.50 -35.80
N ILE A 5 3.99 -6.84 -35.73
CA ILE A 5 4.78 -6.83 -34.51
C ILE A 5 5.04 -5.38 -34.06
N GLN A 6 5.34 -4.47 -35.02
CA GLN A 6 5.56 -3.05 -34.75
C GLN A 6 4.28 -2.39 -34.18
N ARG A 7 3.10 -2.69 -34.72
CA ARG A 7 1.82 -2.16 -34.19
C ARG A 7 1.49 -2.65 -32.78
N ASN A 8 1.90 -3.86 -32.42
CA ASN A 8 1.71 -4.38 -31.06
C ASN A 8 2.62 -3.71 -30.03
N ILE A 9 3.82 -3.29 -30.44
CA ILE A 9 4.76 -2.56 -29.57
C ILE A 9 4.30 -1.11 -29.39
N GLU A 10 3.83 -0.46 -30.43
CA GLU A 10 3.31 0.92 -30.37
C GLU A 10 1.95 1.00 -29.63
N GLY A 11 1.12 -0.02 -29.75
CA GLY A 11 -0.13 -0.12 -29.00
C GLY A 11 0.03 -0.36 -27.50
N SER A 12 1.18 -0.89 -27.06
CA SER A 12 1.49 -1.15 -25.65
C SER A 12 1.94 0.11 -24.91
N HIS A 13 2.47 1.13 -25.58
CA HIS A 13 2.91 2.38 -24.96
C HIS A 13 1.82 3.42 -24.75
N SER A 14 0.65 3.26 -25.35
CA SER A 14 -0.50 4.17 -25.21
C SER A 14 -1.42 3.83 -24.04
N ARG A 15 -1.15 2.78 -23.28
CA ARG A 15 -1.95 2.38 -22.13
C ARG A 15 -1.42 2.99 -20.85
N SER A 16 -2.13 3.99 -20.42
CA SER A 16 -2.09 4.60 -19.11
C SER A 16 -1.25 5.88 -19.04
N MET A 17 -1.86 6.99 -19.43
CA MET A 17 -1.42 8.33 -19.02
C MET A 17 -1.70 8.60 -17.52
N ILE A 18 -2.32 7.66 -16.81
CA ILE A 18 -2.60 7.77 -15.38
C ILE A 18 -1.40 7.23 -14.60
N PRO A 19 -0.67 8.09 -13.85
CA PRO A 19 0.42 7.64 -13.02
C PRO A 19 -0.02 6.60 -11.99
N ARG A 20 0.79 5.57 -11.78
CA ARG A 20 0.58 4.52 -10.78
C ARG A 20 1.38 4.88 -9.54
N ILE A 21 0.70 5.25 -8.51
CA ILE A 21 1.32 5.53 -7.21
C ILE A 21 1.12 4.32 -6.32
N VAL A 22 2.21 3.81 -5.78
CA VAL A 22 2.17 2.72 -4.80
C VAL A 22 2.60 3.26 -3.44
N VAL A 23 1.78 3.01 -2.43
CA VAL A 23 2.02 3.36 -1.04
C VAL A 23 2.25 2.07 -0.25
N VAL A 24 3.41 1.90 0.33
CA VAL A 24 3.73 0.76 1.18
C VAL A 24 3.54 1.13 2.64
N GLY A 25 2.59 0.48 3.29
CA GLY A 25 2.21 0.71 4.67
C GLY A 25 0.85 1.39 4.81
N GLY A 26 -0.08 0.75 5.51
CA GLY A 26 -1.43 1.21 5.79
C GLY A 26 -1.58 1.86 7.17
N GLY A 27 -0.50 2.40 7.73
CA GLY A 27 -0.51 3.19 8.94
C GLY A 27 -1.03 4.61 8.70
N PHE A 28 -0.84 5.51 9.68
CA PHE A 28 -1.32 6.88 9.59
C PHE A 28 -0.85 7.61 8.33
N ALA A 29 0.45 7.60 8.09
CA ALA A 29 1.03 8.32 6.96
C ALA A 29 0.53 7.75 5.62
N GLY A 30 0.51 6.43 5.47
CA GLY A 30 0.07 5.77 4.25
C GLY A 30 -1.40 6.03 3.94
N LEU A 31 -2.27 5.96 4.95
CA LEU A 31 -3.70 6.26 4.79
C LEU A 31 -3.94 7.72 4.43
N GLU A 32 -3.25 8.67 5.06
CA GLU A 32 -3.40 10.09 4.73
C GLU A 32 -2.93 10.41 3.32
N VAL A 33 -1.83 9.81 2.86
CA VAL A 33 -1.37 9.93 1.46
C VAL A 33 -2.40 9.33 0.50
N ALA A 34 -2.92 8.13 0.78
CA ALA A 34 -3.91 7.47 -0.06
C ALA A 34 -5.22 8.28 -0.15
N LYS A 35 -5.69 8.85 0.95
CA LYS A 35 -6.86 9.73 0.98
C LYS A 35 -6.63 11.03 0.21
N ALA A 36 -5.48 11.66 0.41
CA ALA A 36 -5.15 12.91 -0.28
C ALA A 36 -5.06 12.74 -1.80
N LEU A 37 -4.57 11.61 -2.27
CA LEU A 37 -4.45 11.29 -3.69
C LEU A 37 -5.70 10.65 -4.28
N GLY A 38 -6.54 10.04 -3.47
CA GLY A 38 -7.71 9.27 -3.91
C GLY A 38 -8.83 10.09 -4.55
N GLY A 39 -8.78 11.43 -4.46
CA GLY A 39 -9.69 12.34 -5.15
C GLY A 39 -9.19 12.82 -6.52
N ALA A 40 -7.96 12.50 -6.89
CA ALA A 40 -7.36 12.87 -8.16
C ALA A 40 -7.54 11.75 -9.20
N GLU A 41 -7.39 12.09 -10.48
CA GLU A 41 -7.35 11.10 -11.57
C GLU A 41 -6.00 10.35 -11.60
N ILE A 42 -5.69 9.67 -10.50
CA ILE A 42 -4.43 8.98 -10.26
C ILE A 42 -4.75 7.59 -9.72
N GLY A 43 -4.13 6.57 -10.26
CA GLY A 43 -4.23 5.21 -9.72
C GLY A 43 -3.35 5.07 -8.47
N VAL A 44 -3.96 4.86 -7.31
CA VAL A 44 -3.24 4.65 -6.05
C VAL A 44 -3.42 3.20 -5.59
N THR A 45 -2.34 2.51 -5.31
CA THR A 45 -2.36 1.19 -4.68
C THR A 45 -1.68 1.27 -3.33
N ILE A 46 -2.41 0.98 -2.26
CA ILE A 46 -1.83 0.84 -0.94
C ILE A 46 -1.56 -0.63 -0.65
N ILE A 47 -0.35 -0.94 -0.23
CA ILE A 47 0.07 -2.31 0.12
C ILE A 47 0.35 -2.35 1.62
N ASP A 48 -0.34 -3.22 2.33
CA ASP A 48 -0.08 -3.50 3.73
C ASP A 48 -0.13 -5.01 3.99
N ARG A 49 0.65 -5.46 4.94
CA ARG A 49 0.64 -6.85 5.39
C ARG A 49 -0.54 -7.16 6.33
N HIS A 50 -1.17 -6.13 6.87
CA HIS A 50 -2.31 -6.24 7.77
C HIS A 50 -3.58 -5.67 7.13
N ASN A 51 -4.70 -6.29 7.41
CA ASN A 51 -6.01 -5.85 6.90
C ASN A 51 -6.60 -4.66 7.68
N HIS A 52 -6.02 -4.30 8.81
CA HIS A 52 -6.60 -3.32 9.72
C HIS A 52 -5.64 -2.19 10.01
N HIS A 53 -6.20 -0.97 10.04
CA HIS A 53 -5.54 0.20 10.59
C HIS A 53 -5.84 0.27 12.09
N LEU A 54 -4.80 0.29 12.90
CA LEU A 54 -4.90 0.44 14.34
C LEU A 54 -4.65 1.89 14.73
N PHE A 55 -5.61 2.50 15.43
CA PHE A 55 -5.46 3.84 15.97
C PHE A 55 -4.63 3.79 17.25
N GLN A 56 -3.31 3.89 17.12
CA GLN A 56 -2.37 3.72 18.23
C GLN A 56 -2.63 4.60 19.45
N PRO A 57 -3.08 5.86 19.34
CA PRO A 57 -3.40 6.67 20.52
C PRO A 57 -4.46 6.07 21.45
N LEU A 58 -5.30 5.16 20.95
CA LEU A 58 -6.32 4.47 21.74
C LEU A 58 -5.85 3.17 22.40
N LEU A 59 -4.58 2.76 22.19
CA LEU A 59 -4.05 1.53 22.80
C LEU A 59 -4.05 1.56 24.32
N TYR A 60 -3.91 2.71 24.95
CA TYR A 60 -4.06 2.85 26.39
C TYR A 60 -5.42 2.37 26.89
N GLN A 61 -6.48 2.70 26.15
CA GLN A 61 -7.83 2.34 26.54
C GLN A 61 -8.07 0.86 26.39
N VAL A 62 -7.42 0.21 25.43
CA VAL A 62 -7.41 -1.26 25.33
C VAL A 62 -6.64 -1.87 26.50
N ALA A 63 -5.47 -1.34 26.84
CA ALA A 63 -4.66 -1.83 27.95
C ALA A 63 -5.35 -1.70 29.30
N THR A 64 -6.20 -0.68 29.48
CA THR A 64 -7.01 -0.47 30.70
C THR A 64 -8.39 -1.11 30.63
N ALA A 65 -8.67 -1.91 29.59
CA ALA A 65 -9.95 -2.56 29.32
C ALA A 65 -11.17 -1.61 29.15
N ALA A 66 -10.92 -0.33 28.86
CA ALA A 66 -11.96 0.64 28.54
C ALA A 66 -12.53 0.46 27.12
N LEU A 67 -11.71 -0.02 26.19
CA LEU A 67 -12.10 -0.39 24.83
C LEU A 67 -11.58 -1.78 24.49
N SER A 68 -12.27 -2.47 23.61
CA SER A 68 -11.76 -3.71 23.03
C SER A 68 -10.85 -3.42 21.82
N ALA A 69 -9.92 -4.32 21.50
CA ALA A 69 -9.05 -4.16 20.34
C ALA A 69 -9.82 -3.99 19.02
N PRO A 70 -10.95 -4.70 18.75
CA PRO A 70 -11.78 -4.46 17.58
C PRO A 70 -12.40 -3.06 17.49
N ASP A 71 -12.61 -2.39 18.61
CA ASP A 71 -13.21 -1.04 18.61
C ASP A 71 -12.29 0.03 18.03
N ILE A 72 -10.98 -0.22 18.03
CA ILE A 72 -9.96 0.70 17.51
C ILE A 72 -9.31 0.22 16.22
N ALA A 73 -9.67 -0.98 15.75
CA ALA A 73 -9.15 -1.56 14.53
C ALA A 73 -10.21 -1.48 13.43
N GLU A 74 -9.91 -0.78 12.36
CA GLU A 74 -10.82 -0.63 11.23
C GLU A 74 -10.20 -1.20 9.96
N PRO A 75 -10.95 -1.99 9.16
CA PRO A 75 -10.45 -2.50 7.89
C PRO A 75 -10.02 -1.38 6.96
N ILE A 76 -8.80 -1.45 6.44
CA ILE A 76 -8.24 -0.44 5.53
C ILE A 76 -9.14 -0.24 4.31
N ARG A 77 -9.69 -1.32 3.76
CA ARG A 77 -10.64 -1.25 2.63
C ARG A 77 -11.89 -0.45 2.95
N LYS A 78 -12.37 -0.52 4.19
CA LYS A 78 -13.55 0.26 4.63
C LYS A 78 -13.22 1.74 4.71
N ILE A 79 -12.07 2.09 5.27
CA ILE A 79 -11.59 3.46 5.38
C ILE A 79 -11.45 4.09 3.99
N LEU A 80 -10.89 3.35 3.04
CA LEU A 80 -10.61 3.82 1.68
C LEU A 80 -11.74 3.58 0.68
N GLY A 81 -12.86 2.99 1.10
CA GLY A 81 -14.00 2.68 0.23
C GLY A 81 -14.68 3.87 -0.44
N ARG A 82 -14.43 5.09 0.05
CA ARG A 82 -14.92 6.35 -0.55
C ARG A 82 -14.08 6.80 -1.74
N TYR A 83 -12.92 6.19 -1.95
CA TYR A 83 -11.95 6.62 -2.95
C TYR A 83 -11.82 5.55 -4.03
N PRO A 84 -12.61 5.63 -5.12
CA PRO A 84 -12.65 4.57 -6.14
C PRO A 84 -11.33 4.40 -6.90
N SER A 85 -10.48 5.42 -6.91
CA SER A 85 -9.13 5.37 -7.51
C SER A 85 -8.09 4.68 -6.63
N VAL A 86 -8.46 4.32 -5.39
CA VAL A 86 -7.55 3.67 -4.44
C VAL A 86 -7.84 2.18 -4.37
N GLN A 87 -6.84 1.38 -4.66
CA GLN A 87 -6.87 -0.08 -4.49
C GLN A 87 -6.09 -0.48 -3.24
N VAL A 88 -6.59 -1.48 -2.53
CA VAL A 88 -5.93 -2.05 -1.36
C VAL A 88 -5.46 -3.45 -1.70
N LEU A 89 -4.16 -3.67 -1.59
CA LEU A 89 -3.51 -4.97 -1.79
C LEU A 89 -2.90 -5.45 -0.47
N PHE A 90 -3.28 -6.65 -0.06
CA PHE A 90 -2.67 -7.28 1.10
C PHE A 90 -1.47 -8.09 0.67
N GLY A 91 -0.32 -7.80 1.27
CA GLY A 91 0.90 -8.49 0.97
C GLY A 91 2.09 -7.92 1.71
N ASN A 92 3.13 -8.69 1.80
CA ASN A 92 4.39 -8.28 2.38
C ASN A 92 5.39 -7.98 1.26
N VAL A 93 5.87 -6.75 1.21
CA VAL A 93 6.89 -6.34 0.23
C VAL A 93 8.23 -6.98 0.61
N ALA A 94 8.74 -7.84 -0.26
CA ALA A 94 10.00 -8.54 -0.05
C ALA A 94 11.19 -7.82 -0.71
N LYS A 95 10.95 -7.16 -1.86
CA LYS A 95 12.00 -6.47 -2.61
C LYS A 95 11.44 -5.25 -3.34
N ILE A 96 12.26 -4.23 -3.46
CA ILE A 96 12.02 -3.05 -4.28
C ILE A 96 13.09 -3.00 -5.36
N ASP A 97 12.68 -3.04 -6.62
CA ASP A 97 13.54 -2.83 -7.77
C ASP A 97 13.31 -1.41 -8.31
N THR A 98 14.26 -0.54 -8.01
CA THR A 98 14.16 0.88 -8.38
C THR A 98 14.49 1.14 -9.85
N GLU A 99 15.25 0.28 -10.48
CA GLU A 99 15.60 0.40 -11.90
C GLU A 99 14.42 -0.03 -12.77
N ALA A 100 13.84 -1.18 -12.47
CA ALA A 100 12.65 -1.69 -13.16
C ALA A 100 11.34 -1.02 -12.69
N ARG A 101 11.37 -0.28 -11.58
CA ARG A 101 10.21 0.33 -10.92
C ARG A 101 9.11 -0.67 -10.62
N ILE A 102 9.49 -1.76 -9.97
CA ILE A 102 8.60 -2.80 -9.50
C ILE A 102 8.84 -3.14 -8.03
N LEU A 103 7.75 -3.47 -7.34
CA LEU A 103 7.79 -4.14 -6.05
C LEU A 103 7.58 -5.62 -6.25
N VAL A 104 8.28 -6.44 -5.48
CA VAL A 104 8.07 -7.88 -5.43
C VAL A 104 7.55 -8.23 -4.05
N LEU A 105 6.37 -8.85 -4.00
CA LEU A 105 5.79 -9.33 -2.76
C LEU A 105 6.36 -10.71 -2.39
N ALA A 106 6.20 -11.10 -1.14
CA ALA A 106 6.71 -12.37 -0.62
C ALA A 106 6.13 -13.61 -1.34
N ASP A 107 4.94 -13.49 -1.92
CA ASP A 107 4.29 -14.53 -2.73
C ASP A 107 4.75 -14.56 -4.20
N GLY A 108 5.68 -13.70 -4.59
CA GLY A 108 6.18 -13.55 -5.95
C GLY A 108 5.38 -12.60 -6.84
N THR A 109 4.28 -12.04 -6.36
CA THR A 109 3.50 -11.03 -7.10
C THR A 109 4.35 -9.79 -7.33
N THR A 110 4.29 -9.24 -8.54
CA THR A 110 4.98 -8.00 -8.91
C THR A 110 4.00 -6.86 -9.07
N VAL A 111 4.35 -5.70 -8.53
CA VAL A 111 3.53 -4.49 -8.60
C VAL A 111 4.36 -3.37 -9.23
N PRO A 112 4.04 -2.94 -10.45
CA PRO A 112 4.73 -1.83 -11.09
C PRO A 112 4.28 -0.49 -10.52
N TYR A 113 5.19 0.48 -10.47
CA TYR A 113 4.90 1.83 -10.00
C TYR A 113 5.61 2.89 -10.82
N ASP A 114 5.05 4.08 -10.84
CA ASP A 114 5.68 5.29 -11.38
C ASP A 114 6.23 6.16 -10.25
N LEU A 115 5.50 6.21 -9.11
CA LEU A 115 5.93 6.83 -7.87
C LEU A 115 5.72 5.84 -6.71
N LEU A 116 6.70 5.77 -5.81
CA LEU A 116 6.65 4.93 -4.62
C LEU A 116 6.72 5.79 -3.36
N VAL A 117 5.78 5.55 -2.44
CA VAL A 117 5.75 6.15 -1.11
C VAL A 117 5.98 5.05 -0.07
N LEU A 118 7.02 5.19 0.72
CA LEU A 118 7.32 4.28 1.82
C LEU A 118 6.79 4.87 3.13
N ALA A 119 5.74 4.26 3.66
CA ALA A 119 5.05 4.67 4.88
C ALA A 119 4.97 3.50 5.88
N THR A 120 6.02 2.72 5.96
CA THR A 120 6.07 1.46 6.72
C THR A 120 6.07 1.64 8.23
N GLY A 121 6.27 2.87 8.71
CA GLY A 121 6.32 3.16 10.14
C GLY A 121 7.54 2.55 10.82
N SER A 122 7.49 2.50 12.15
CA SER A 122 8.50 1.86 13.00
C SER A 122 7.89 0.66 13.71
N GLN A 123 8.70 -0.36 13.92
CA GLN A 123 8.36 -1.45 14.83
C GLN A 123 9.21 -1.35 16.08
N PRO A 124 8.64 -1.55 17.27
CA PRO A 124 9.44 -1.63 18.47
C PRO A 124 10.35 -2.86 18.37
N PHE A 125 11.64 -2.61 18.51
CA PHE A 125 12.64 -3.67 18.60
C PHE A 125 12.95 -3.89 20.08
N TYR A 126 12.53 -5.03 20.59
CA TYR A 126 12.91 -5.46 21.93
C TYR A 126 14.22 -6.23 21.79
N PHE A 127 15.27 -5.71 22.42
CA PHE A 127 16.49 -6.49 22.59
C PHE A 127 16.13 -7.71 23.43
N SER A 128 16.05 -8.88 22.79
CA SER A 128 15.96 -10.12 23.55
C SER A 128 17.27 -10.25 24.35
N GLN A 129 17.18 -10.05 25.66
CA GLN A 129 18.21 -10.52 26.56
C GLN A 129 18.13 -12.03 26.53
N GLU A 130 18.96 -12.65 25.71
CA GLU A 130 19.27 -14.06 25.88
C GLU A 130 20.08 -14.19 27.17
N SER A 131 19.42 -14.67 28.20
CA SER A 131 20.04 -15.12 29.45
C SER A 131 20.28 -16.61 29.38
#